data_45de4a16af0544af33ae9526d1c325f1
#
_entry.id   45de4a16af0544af33ae9526d1c325f1
#
_cell.length_a   1.000
_cell.length_b   1.000
_cell.length_c   1.000
_cell.angle_alpha   90.00
_cell.angle_beta   90.00
_cell.angle_gamma   90.00
#
_symmetry.space_group_name_H-M   'P 1'
#
loop_
_entity.id
_entity.type
_entity.pdbx_description
1 polymer ?
#
loop_
_entity_poly.entity_id
_entity_poly.type
_entity_poly.pdbx_seq_one_letter_code
_entity_poly.pdbx_strand_id
1 'polypeptide(L)'
;MKPLLSLLKNDPSQIERLSVQQILALCGNGKLTDGSECSRDLREYLQIAKSTDLIRYLQTCLQSPFERSGNVLQDVVNELGRRLDYTVENGLYQGRSNAIGFDGLWSDPGGHTIVVEVKTTDAYRINLDVIGGYRDDLIRSEKITSGSSIVLVVGRQDTGDLEAQVRGSRHAWTVRIISADALGNL
;
A
#
# COMPACT_ATOMS: atom_id res chain seq x y z
N MET A 1 2.43 -5.08 26.42
CA MET A 1 3.76 -5.40 25.86
C MET A 1 3.53 -5.91 24.44
N LYS A 2 4.20 -5.36 23.43
CA LYS A 2 4.00 -5.72 22.01
C LYS A 2 4.69 -7.07 21.76
N PRO A 3 3.94 -8.18 21.57
CA PRO A 3 4.56 -9.52 21.50
C PRO A 3 5.55 -9.63 20.34
N LEU A 4 5.19 -9.10 19.17
CA LEU A 4 6.02 -9.15 17.96
C LEU A 4 7.36 -8.42 18.13
N LEU A 5 7.34 -7.18 18.64
CA LEU A 5 8.56 -6.40 18.85
C LEU A 5 9.44 -6.95 19.96
N SER A 6 8.82 -7.55 21.00
CA SER A 6 9.56 -8.25 22.05
C SER A 6 10.25 -9.51 21.50
N LEU A 7 9.57 -10.27 20.66
CA LEU A 7 10.13 -11.45 20.02
C LEU A 7 11.29 -11.04 19.07
N LEU A 8 11.11 -9.97 18.30
CA LEU A 8 12.15 -9.46 17.41
C LEU A 8 13.43 -9.06 18.16
N LYS A 9 13.28 -8.42 19.34
CA LYS A 9 14.43 -8.02 20.17
C LYS A 9 15.15 -9.20 20.80
N ASN A 10 14.41 -10.23 21.20
CA ASN A 10 14.96 -11.37 21.93
C ASN A 10 15.49 -12.48 21.02
N ASP A 11 14.83 -12.74 19.90
CA ASP A 11 15.20 -13.77 18.94
C ASP A 11 14.72 -13.42 17.53
N PRO A 12 15.47 -12.58 16.79
CA PRO A 12 15.13 -12.18 15.43
C PRO A 12 14.97 -13.37 14.47
N SER A 13 15.70 -14.47 14.71
CA SER A 13 15.70 -15.64 13.82
C SER A 13 14.35 -16.36 13.78
N GLN A 14 13.56 -16.28 14.83
CA GLN A 14 12.21 -16.83 14.85
C GLN A 14 11.26 -16.05 13.93
N ILE A 15 11.42 -14.74 13.86
CA ILE A 15 10.56 -13.88 13.02
C ILE A 15 10.87 -14.07 11.53
N GLU A 16 12.13 -14.23 11.16
CA GLU A 16 12.53 -14.44 9.75
C GLU A 16 11.83 -15.63 9.08
N ARG A 17 11.38 -16.61 9.87
CA ARG A 17 10.69 -17.81 9.39
C ARG A 17 9.18 -17.65 9.30
N LEU A 18 8.61 -16.60 9.91
CA LEU A 18 7.17 -16.40 9.95
C LEU A 18 6.63 -15.90 8.61
N SER A 19 5.47 -16.43 8.23
CA SER A 19 4.67 -15.84 7.17
C SER A 19 4.09 -14.50 7.61
N VAL A 20 3.72 -13.64 6.67
CA VAL A 20 3.08 -12.35 6.99
C VAL A 20 1.76 -12.55 7.75
N GLN A 21 1.04 -13.65 7.51
CA GLN A 21 -0.17 -14.00 8.23
C GLN A 21 0.11 -14.31 9.72
N GLN A 22 1.21 -15.02 9.99
CA GLN A 22 1.66 -15.25 11.36
C GLN A 22 2.15 -13.98 12.05
N ILE A 23 2.87 -13.12 11.32
CA ILE A 23 3.24 -11.78 11.79
C ILE A 23 1.99 -10.99 12.18
N LEU A 24 0.97 -10.96 11.31
CA LEU A 24 -0.29 -10.26 11.60
C LEU A 24 -0.97 -10.79 12.86
N ALA A 25 -0.97 -12.12 13.07
CA ALA A 25 -1.55 -12.73 14.27
C ALA A 25 -0.82 -12.33 15.58
N LEU A 26 0.45 -11.92 15.50
CA LEU A 26 1.24 -11.43 16.64
C LEU A 26 1.10 -9.92 16.87
N CYS A 27 0.44 -9.18 15.96
CA CYS A 27 0.20 -7.75 16.08
C CYS A 27 -1.07 -7.49 16.90
N GLY A 28 -0.92 -6.86 18.07
CA GLY A 28 -2.03 -6.53 18.95
C GLY A 28 -2.94 -7.72 19.19
N ASN A 29 -4.22 -7.61 18.79
CA ASN A 29 -5.21 -8.69 18.87
C ASN A 29 -5.40 -9.46 17.55
N GLY A 30 -4.53 -9.27 16.57
CA GLY A 30 -4.59 -9.88 15.24
C GLY A 30 -5.68 -9.31 14.32
N LYS A 31 -6.45 -8.31 14.75
CA LYS A 31 -7.53 -7.71 13.96
C LYS A 31 -7.05 -6.41 13.30
N LEU A 32 -6.74 -6.49 12.02
CA LEU A 32 -6.26 -5.34 11.24
C LEU A 32 -7.41 -4.42 10.84
N THR A 33 -7.56 -3.33 11.58
CA THR A 33 -8.54 -2.27 11.33
C THR A 33 -7.92 -0.89 11.51
N ASP A 34 -8.59 0.15 10.99
CA ASP A 34 -8.09 1.52 11.10
C ASP A 34 -7.88 1.96 12.55
N GLY A 35 -6.68 2.46 12.85
CA GLY A 35 -6.30 2.96 14.16
C GLY A 35 -6.18 1.89 15.26
N SER A 36 -6.28 0.60 14.92
CA SER A 36 -6.12 -0.49 15.89
C SER A 36 -4.68 -0.61 16.39
N GLU A 37 -4.50 -1.31 17.52
CA GLU A 37 -3.17 -1.70 17.98
C GLU A 37 -2.47 -2.58 16.94
N CYS A 38 -3.22 -3.51 16.32
CA CYS A 38 -2.72 -4.39 15.27
C CYS A 38 -2.13 -3.60 14.09
N SER A 39 -2.83 -2.55 13.60
CA SER A 39 -2.32 -1.74 12.49
C SER A 39 -1.05 -0.97 12.86
N ARG A 40 -0.96 -0.46 14.08
CA ARG A 40 0.24 0.23 14.56
C ARG A 40 1.43 -0.73 14.70
N ASP A 41 1.21 -1.89 15.31
CA ASP A 41 2.26 -2.90 15.51
C ASP A 41 2.76 -3.45 14.18
N LEU A 42 1.86 -3.73 13.22
CA LEU A 42 2.24 -4.17 11.88
C LEU A 42 3.13 -3.13 11.18
N ARG A 43 2.68 -1.87 11.12
CA ARG A 43 3.42 -0.78 10.47
C ARG A 43 4.78 -0.54 11.12
N GLU A 44 4.86 -0.58 12.46
CA GLU A 44 6.12 -0.46 13.20
C GLU A 44 7.08 -1.63 12.88
N TYR A 45 6.55 -2.84 12.77
CA TYR A 45 7.34 -4.00 12.35
C TYR A 45 7.84 -3.87 10.91
N LEU A 46 6.99 -3.48 9.96
CA LEU A 46 7.38 -3.35 8.55
C LEU A 46 8.53 -2.36 8.37
N GLN A 47 8.59 -1.26 9.17
CA GLN A 47 9.67 -0.28 9.11
C GLN A 47 11.05 -0.88 9.42
N ILE A 48 11.11 -1.91 10.26
CA ILE A 48 12.37 -2.56 10.68
C ILE A 48 12.60 -3.92 10.00
N ALA A 49 11.61 -4.45 9.28
CA ALA A 49 11.74 -5.68 8.50
C ALA A 49 12.77 -5.51 7.36
N LYS A 50 13.43 -6.57 6.94
CA LYS A 50 14.33 -6.54 5.79
C LYS A 50 13.54 -6.30 4.49
N SER A 51 14.13 -5.62 3.50
CA SER A 51 13.48 -5.42 2.19
C SER A 51 13.09 -6.75 1.54
N THR A 52 13.93 -7.79 1.68
CA THR A 52 13.62 -9.16 1.22
C THR A 52 12.36 -9.75 1.85
N ASP A 53 12.09 -9.42 3.12
CA ASP A 53 10.86 -9.86 3.78
C ASP A 53 9.64 -9.09 3.26
N LEU A 54 9.77 -7.79 3.00
CA LEU A 54 8.69 -7.00 2.40
C LEU A 54 8.28 -7.56 1.03
N ILE A 55 9.25 -7.93 0.19
CA ILE A 55 8.98 -8.57 -1.11
C ILE A 55 8.27 -9.90 -0.93
N ARG A 56 8.75 -10.74 0.00
CA ARG A 56 8.11 -12.02 0.33
C ARG A 56 6.67 -11.83 0.83
N TYR A 57 6.41 -10.82 1.64
CA TYR A 57 5.07 -10.50 2.15
C TYR A 57 4.14 -10.00 1.04
N LEU A 58 4.65 -9.12 0.17
CA LEU A 58 3.94 -8.67 -1.02
C LEU A 58 3.50 -9.86 -1.88
N GLN A 59 4.43 -10.75 -2.22
CA GLN A 59 4.15 -11.95 -3.01
C GLN A 59 3.14 -12.87 -2.31
N THR A 60 3.26 -13.05 -0.98
CA THR A 60 2.31 -13.87 -0.21
C THR A 60 0.90 -13.28 -0.27
N CYS A 61 0.74 -11.97 -0.13
CA CYS A 61 -0.57 -11.31 -0.20
C CYS A 61 -1.25 -11.49 -1.57
N LEU A 62 -0.46 -11.59 -2.64
CA LEU A 62 -0.95 -11.72 -4.01
C LEU A 62 -1.21 -13.17 -4.42
N GLN A 63 -0.31 -14.09 -4.08
CA GLN A 63 -0.35 -15.48 -4.55
C GLN A 63 -1.14 -16.42 -3.63
N SER A 64 -1.22 -16.09 -2.35
CA SER A 64 -1.90 -16.89 -1.33
C SER A 64 -2.75 -15.99 -0.44
N PRO A 65 -3.82 -15.36 -0.99
CA PRO A 65 -4.61 -14.39 -0.27
C PRO A 65 -5.27 -15.01 0.98
N PHE A 66 -5.30 -14.21 2.04
CA PHE A 66 -5.90 -14.54 3.32
C PHE A 66 -6.79 -13.38 3.80
N GLU A 67 -7.50 -13.57 4.90
CA GLU A 67 -8.33 -12.50 5.44
C GLU A 67 -7.49 -11.24 5.70
N ARG A 68 -7.90 -10.10 5.13
CA ARG A 68 -7.19 -8.80 5.22
C ARG A 68 -5.85 -8.74 4.44
N SER A 69 -5.54 -9.70 3.56
CA SER A 69 -4.32 -9.65 2.75
C SER A 69 -4.21 -8.37 1.90
N GLY A 70 -5.33 -7.81 1.43
CA GLY A 70 -5.36 -6.53 0.72
C GLY A 70 -4.91 -5.36 1.60
N ASN A 71 -5.33 -5.33 2.88
CA ASN A 71 -4.91 -4.29 3.83
C ASN A 71 -3.42 -4.42 4.18
N VAL A 72 -2.94 -5.65 4.34
CA VAL A 72 -1.50 -5.92 4.54
C VAL A 72 -0.70 -5.50 3.32
N LEU A 73 -1.18 -5.80 2.11
CA LEU A 73 -0.54 -5.38 0.85
C LEU A 73 -0.44 -3.85 0.77
N GLN A 74 -1.48 -3.13 1.14
CA GLN A 74 -1.47 -1.66 1.22
C GLN A 74 -0.36 -1.15 2.15
N ASP A 75 -0.21 -1.73 3.34
CA ASP A 75 0.84 -1.32 4.29
C ASP A 75 2.24 -1.68 3.79
N VAL A 76 2.42 -2.85 3.15
CA VAL A 76 3.71 -3.25 2.55
C VAL A 76 4.08 -2.32 1.40
N VAL A 77 3.14 -1.97 0.52
CA VAL A 77 3.36 -1.02 -0.59
C VAL A 77 3.75 0.35 -0.04
N ASN A 78 3.06 0.83 0.99
CA ASN A 78 3.39 2.10 1.65
C ASN A 78 4.78 2.07 2.30
N GLU A 79 5.20 0.94 2.85
CA GLU A 79 6.55 0.80 3.40
C GLU A 79 7.62 0.80 2.28
N LEU A 80 7.34 0.19 1.12
CA LEU A 80 8.23 0.30 -0.05
C LEU A 80 8.38 1.76 -0.49
N GLY A 81 7.29 2.55 -0.46
CA GLY A 81 7.35 3.99 -0.71
C GLY A 81 8.31 4.72 0.22
N ARG A 82 8.31 4.39 1.52
CA ARG A 82 9.27 4.97 2.49
C ARG A 82 10.71 4.59 2.17
N ARG A 83 10.94 3.37 1.67
CA ARG A 83 12.29 2.90 1.26
C ARG A 83 12.78 3.53 -0.04
N LEU A 84 11.88 4.11 -0.81
CA LEU A 84 12.19 4.93 -1.98
C LEU A 84 12.27 6.43 -1.63
N ASP A 85 12.51 6.76 -0.35
CA ASP A 85 12.70 8.11 0.18
C ASP A 85 11.46 9.02 0.10
N TYR A 86 10.25 8.46 -0.04
CA TYR A 86 9.02 9.24 0.08
C TYR A 86 8.60 9.41 1.55
N THR A 87 8.08 10.58 1.88
CA THR A 87 7.26 10.76 3.08
C THR A 87 5.88 10.17 2.80
N VAL A 88 5.46 9.18 3.59
CA VAL A 88 4.24 8.41 3.31
C VAL A 88 3.20 8.62 4.40
N GLU A 89 2.01 9.09 3.99
CA GLU A 89 0.78 9.02 4.78
C GLU A 89 -0.01 7.77 4.37
N ASN A 90 -0.32 6.91 5.34
CA ASN A 90 -1.13 5.72 5.07
C ASN A 90 -2.60 6.11 4.94
N GLY A 91 -3.28 5.54 3.93
CA GLY A 91 -4.71 5.63 3.78
C GLY A 91 -5.47 4.78 4.79
N LEU A 92 -6.81 4.82 4.71
CA LEU A 92 -7.70 3.98 5.50
C LEU A 92 -7.89 2.62 4.82
N TYR A 93 -7.99 1.56 5.62
CA TYR A 93 -8.33 0.23 5.10
C TYR A 93 -9.80 0.13 4.64
N GLN A 94 -10.65 0.93 5.24
CA GLN A 94 -12.08 0.99 4.89
C GLN A 94 -12.48 2.43 4.61
N GLY A 95 -13.12 2.63 3.46
CA GLY A 95 -13.68 3.93 3.14
C GLY A 95 -14.73 4.37 4.19
N ARG A 96 -14.70 5.65 4.53
CA ARG A 96 -15.70 6.29 5.41
C ARG A 96 -16.40 7.37 4.61
N SER A 97 -17.69 7.59 4.88
CA SER A 97 -18.53 8.58 4.18
C SER A 97 -17.96 10.01 4.17
N ASN A 98 -17.08 10.33 5.13
CA ASN A 98 -16.49 11.67 5.28
C ASN A 98 -14.95 11.66 5.11
N ALA A 99 -14.39 10.64 4.49
CA ALA A 99 -12.96 10.54 4.21
C ALA A 99 -12.74 10.29 2.72
N ILE A 100 -11.70 10.95 2.17
CA ILE A 100 -11.29 10.73 0.79
C ILE A 100 -10.58 9.38 0.73
N GLY A 101 -11.00 8.52 -0.22
CA GLY A 101 -10.39 7.20 -0.43
C GLY A 101 -9.01 7.35 -1.07
N PHE A 102 -8.01 6.71 -0.51
CA PHE A 102 -6.69 6.44 -1.08
C PHE A 102 -6.00 5.41 -0.20
N ASP A 103 -5.06 4.67 -0.76
CA ASP A 103 -4.29 3.69 0.00
C ASP A 103 -2.99 4.28 0.56
N GLY A 104 -2.45 5.31 -0.09
CA GLY A 104 -1.29 6.05 0.37
C GLY A 104 -1.15 7.41 -0.30
N LEU A 105 -0.53 8.38 0.42
CA LEU A 105 -0.02 9.61 -0.17
C LEU A 105 1.50 9.60 0.01
N TRP A 106 2.23 9.65 -1.10
CA TRP A 106 3.68 9.63 -1.11
C TRP A 106 4.20 10.98 -1.60
N SER A 107 4.86 11.72 -0.73
CA SER A 107 5.39 13.05 -1.03
C SER A 107 6.91 12.99 -1.14
N ASP A 108 7.47 13.48 -2.23
CA ASP A 108 8.90 13.64 -2.40
C ASP A 108 9.42 14.91 -1.69
N PRO A 109 10.74 15.05 -1.52
CA PRO A 109 11.33 16.27 -0.92
C PRO A 109 11.07 17.53 -1.74
N GLY A 110 10.75 17.42 -3.04
CA GLY A 110 10.42 18.56 -3.92
C GLY A 110 8.97 19.03 -3.79
N GLY A 111 8.16 18.34 -2.96
CA GLY A 111 6.76 18.69 -2.72
C GLY A 111 5.77 18.10 -3.74
N HIS A 112 6.23 17.25 -4.66
CA HIS A 112 5.33 16.49 -5.51
C HIS A 112 4.70 15.35 -4.70
N THR A 113 3.38 15.17 -4.83
CA THR A 113 2.65 14.10 -4.13
C THR A 113 2.07 13.10 -5.13
N ILE A 114 2.21 11.83 -4.83
CA ILE A 114 1.62 10.71 -5.55
C ILE A 114 0.46 10.17 -4.72
N VAL A 115 -0.73 10.13 -5.29
CA VAL A 115 -1.87 9.39 -4.73
C VAL A 115 -1.71 7.93 -5.12
N VAL A 116 -1.58 7.06 -4.15
CA VAL A 116 -1.36 5.62 -4.39
C VAL A 116 -2.64 4.85 -4.15
N GLU A 117 -2.97 4.00 -5.10
CA GLU A 117 -4.08 3.04 -5.02
C GLU A 117 -3.53 1.64 -5.28
N VAL A 118 -3.84 0.70 -4.41
CA VAL A 118 -3.34 -0.68 -4.46
C VAL A 118 -4.48 -1.62 -4.85
N LYS A 119 -4.26 -2.43 -5.86
CA LYS A 119 -5.21 -3.45 -6.31
C LYS A 119 -4.57 -4.83 -6.27
N THR A 120 -5.31 -5.80 -5.78
CA THR A 120 -4.94 -7.21 -5.83
C THR A 120 -5.02 -7.78 -7.26
N THR A 121 -4.73 -9.06 -7.43
CA THR A 121 -4.51 -9.71 -8.73
C THR A 121 -5.66 -9.60 -9.74
N ASP A 122 -6.92 -9.49 -9.31
CA ASP A 122 -8.09 -9.61 -10.19
C ASP A 122 -8.59 -8.28 -10.77
N ALA A 123 -7.77 -7.25 -10.75
CA ALA A 123 -8.14 -5.95 -11.30
C ALA A 123 -8.05 -5.93 -12.82
N TYR A 124 -9.06 -6.47 -13.53
CA TYR A 124 -9.16 -6.39 -14.99
C TYR A 124 -9.72 -5.06 -15.48
N ARG A 125 -10.53 -4.40 -14.65
CA ARG A 125 -11.08 -3.07 -14.91
C ARG A 125 -11.04 -2.25 -13.65
N ILE A 126 -10.61 -1.00 -13.78
CA ILE A 126 -10.50 -0.05 -12.67
C ILE A 126 -11.40 1.13 -13.00
N ASN A 127 -12.20 1.58 -12.02
CA ASN A 127 -12.96 2.81 -12.19
C ASN A 127 -12.03 4.02 -12.00
N LEU A 128 -11.41 4.46 -13.09
CA LEU A 128 -10.47 5.58 -13.09
C LEU A 128 -11.11 6.89 -12.68
N ASP A 129 -12.42 7.08 -12.90
CA ASP A 129 -13.13 8.30 -12.50
C ASP A 129 -13.26 8.38 -10.98
N VAL A 130 -13.45 7.26 -10.28
CA VAL A 130 -13.47 7.24 -8.82
C VAL A 130 -12.10 7.61 -8.27
N ILE A 131 -11.02 7.01 -8.80
CA ILE A 131 -9.66 7.26 -8.32
C ILE A 131 -9.22 8.69 -8.69
N GLY A 132 -9.55 9.16 -9.89
CA GLY A 132 -9.34 10.55 -10.27
C GLY A 132 -10.10 11.52 -9.36
N GLY A 133 -11.33 11.16 -8.96
CA GLY A 133 -12.13 11.91 -7.99
C GLY A 133 -11.45 12.05 -6.62
N TYR A 134 -10.76 11.02 -6.11
CA TYR A 134 -9.99 11.12 -4.87
C TYR A 134 -8.90 12.19 -4.97
N ARG A 135 -8.14 12.21 -6.08
CA ARG A 135 -7.13 13.24 -6.33
C ARG A 135 -7.76 14.63 -6.39
N ASP A 136 -8.87 14.80 -7.10
CA ASP A 136 -9.55 16.08 -7.23
C ASP A 136 -10.09 16.59 -5.88
N ASP A 137 -10.59 15.68 -5.02
CA ASP A 137 -11.03 16.00 -3.67
C ASP A 137 -9.86 16.42 -2.77
N LEU A 138 -8.72 15.75 -2.89
CA LEU A 138 -7.50 16.10 -2.18
C LEU A 138 -6.96 17.48 -2.62
N ILE A 139 -7.05 17.83 -3.90
CA ILE A 139 -6.68 19.15 -4.41
C ILE A 139 -7.65 20.21 -3.87
N ARG A 140 -8.98 19.95 -3.92
CA ARG A 140 -9.98 20.89 -3.42
C ARG A 140 -9.86 21.15 -1.92
N SER A 141 -9.41 20.17 -1.15
CA SER A 141 -9.12 20.31 0.29
C SER A 141 -7.73 20.88 0.58
N GLU A 142 -6.98 21.31 -0.45
CA GLU A 142 -5.63 21.87 -0.34
C GLU A 142 -4.62 20.91 0.30
N LYS A 143 -4.92 19.61 0.34
CA LYS A 143 -4.03 18.60 0.89
C LYS A 143 -2.89 18.24 -0.05
N ILE A 144 -3.12 18.32 -1.36
CA ILE A 144 -2.13 18.13 -2.41
C ILE A 144 -2.25 19.21 -3.48
N THR A 145 -1.22 19.36 -4.32
CA THR A 145 -1.21 20.34 -5.42
C THR A 145 -1.79 19.77 -6.71
N SER A 146 -2.15 20.64 -7.64
CA SER A 146 -2.63 20.25 -8.98
C SER A 146 -1.57 19.50 -9.81
N GLY A 147 -0.28 19.63 -9.47
CA GLY A 147 0.82 18.89 -10.09
C GLY A 147 0.91 17.42 -9.64
N SER A 148 0.15 17.00 -8.63
CA SER A 148 0.17 15.64 -8.11
C SER A 148 -0.29 14.61 -9.13
N SER A 149 0.25 13.40 -9.05
CA SER A 149 -0.09 12.27 -9.92
C SER A 149 -0.76 11.14 -9.13
N ILE A 150 -1.23 10.13 -9.86
CA ILE A 150 -1.79 8.89 -9.31
C ILE A 150 -0.93 7.74 -9.77
N VAL A 151 -0.59 6.83 -8.85
CA VAL A 151 0.03 5.54 -9.18
C VAL A 151 -0.89 4.40 -8.74
N LEU A 152 -1.26 3.56 -9.71
CA LEU A 152 -1.96 2.31 -9.47
C LEU A 152 -0.93 1.19 -9.31
N VAL A 153 -0.82 0.65 -8.12
CA VAL A 153 -0.02 -0.56 -7.85
C VAL A 153 -0.92 -1.77 -7.99
N VAL A 154 -0.66 -2.60 -9.00
CA VAL A 154 -1.52 -3.73 -9.33
C VAL A 154 -0.79 -5.06 -9.14
N GLY A 155 -1.47 -6.05 -8.57
CA GLY A 155 -0.91 -7.38 -8.32
C GLY A 155 -0.70 -8.24 -9.57
N ARG A 156 -1.06 -7.74 -10.76
CA ARG A 156 -0.83 -8.43 -12.04
C ARG A 156 0.52 -8.08 -12.63
N GLN A 157 1.19 -9.07 -13.21
CA GLN A 157 2.42 -8.85 -13.97
C GLN A 157 2.12 -8.22 -15.35
N ASP A 158 1.07 -8.70 -16.03
CA ASP A 158 0.61 -8.12 -17.29
C ASP A 158 -0.36 -6.96 -17.02
N THR A 159 0.11 -5.75 -17.27
CA THR A 159 -0.63 -4.49 -17.09
C THR A 159 -1.18 -3.91 -18.39
N GLY A 160 -0.96 -4.56 -19.55
CA GLY A 160 -1.25 -4.00 -20.87
C GLY A 160 -2.69 -3.55 -21.07
N ASP A 161 -3.67 -4.35 -20.62
CA ASP A 161 -5.10 -4.00 -20.71
C ASP A 161 -5.44 -2.77 -19.85
N LEU A 162 -4.88 -2.69 -18.64
CA LEU A 162 -5.07 -1.55 -17.74
C LEU A 162 -4.39 -0.28 -18.27
N GLU A 163 -3.20 -0.42 -18.85
CA GLU A 163 -2.51 0.69 -19.52
C GLU A 163 -3.30 1.21 -20.72
N ALA A 164 -3.89 0.31 -21.51
CA ALA A 164 -4.76 0.69 -22.61
C ALA A 164 -6.01 1.43 -22.11
N GLN A 165 -6.60 0.98 -20.99
CA GLN A 165 -7.71 1.65 -20.35
C GLN A 165 -7.32 3.06 -19.87
N VAL A 166 -6.16 3.23 -19.24
CA VAL A 166 -5.66 4.55 -18.80
C VAL A 166 -5.42 5.45 -20.00
N ARG A 167 -4.73 4.98 -21.04
CA ARG A 167 -4.45 5.75 -22.27
C ARG A 167 -5.74 6.23 -22.98
N GLY A 168 -6.79 5.42 -22.95
CA GLY A 168 -8.09 5.74 -23.53
C GLY A 168 -8.98 6.62 -22.65
N SER A 169 -8.55 6.99 -21.45
CA SER A 169 -9.32 7.76 -20.48
C SER A 169 -8.91 9.24 -20.44
N ARG A 170 -9.77 10.07 -19.84
CA ARG A 170 -9.42 11.47 -19.54
C ARG A 170 -8.30 11.61 -18.49
N HIS A 171 -7.91 10.51 -17.84
CA HIS A 171 -6.88 10.47 -16.80
C HIS A 171 -5.49 10.05 -17.32
N ALA A 172 -5.32 9.92 -18.66
CA ALA A 172 -4.09 9.44 -19.29
C ALA A 172 -2.81 10.20 -18.86
N TRP A 173 -2.94 11.47 -18.51
CA TRP A 173 -1.81 12.31 -18.12
C TRP A 173 -1.49 12.27 -16.63
N THR A 174 -2.43 11.87 -15.80
CA THR A 174 -2.28 11.90 -14.33
C THR A 174 -2.11 10.52 -13.71
N VAL A 175 -2.51 9.44 -14.39
CA VAL A 175 -2.44 8.07 -13.88
C VAL A 175 -1.27 7.32 -14.51
N ARG A 176 -0.54 6.60 -13.66
CA ARG A 176 0.48 5.61 -14.05
C ARG A 176 0.16 4.29 -13.39
N ILE A 177 0.63 3.21 -14.01
CA ILE A 177 0.46 1.85 -13.50
C ILE A 177 1.84 1.26 -13.27
N ILE A 178 1.98 0.53 -12.19
CA ILE A 178 3.13 -0.32 -11.91
C ILE A 178 2.63 -1.65 -11.35
N SER A 179 3.22 -2.76 -11.79
CA SER A 179 2.96 -4.03 -11.12
C SER A 179 3.61 -4.03 -9.73
N ALA A 180 3.00 -4.74 -8.78
CA ALA A 180 3.57 -4.87 -7.45
C ALA A 180 4.96 -5.52 -7.47
N ASP A 181 5.17 -6.50 -8.36
CA ASP A 181 6.49 -7.12 -8.56
C ASP A 181 7.51 -6.12 -9.10
N ALA A 182 7.14 -5.27 -10.07
CA ALA A 182 8.05 -4.23 -10.58
C ALA A 182 8.40 -3.20 -9.49
N LEU A 183 7.41 -2.78 -8.68
CA LEU A 183 7.67 -1.90 -7.53
C LEU A 183 8.63 -2.53 -6.53
N GLY A 184 8.48 -3.83 -6.26
CA GLY A 184 9.35 -4.55 -5.34
C GLY A 184 10.79 -4.74 -5.83
N ASN A 185 11.06 -4.54 -7.12
CA ASN A 185 12.38 -4.67 -7.74
C ASN A 185 13.10 -3.32 -7.96
N LEU A 186 12.50 -2.20 -7.53
CA LEU A 186 13.14 -0.88 -7.51
C LEU A 186 14.12 -0.77 -6.33
#